data_eabfeb9e1d1a93375ec9379adf848f55
#
_entry.id   eabfeb9e1d1a93375ec9379adf848f55
#
_cell.length_a   1.000
_cell.length_b   1.000
_cell.length_c   1.000
_cell.angle_alpha   90.00
_cell.angle_beta   90.00
_cell.angle_gamma   90.00
#
_symmetry.space_group_name_H-M   'P 1'
#
loop_
_entity.id
_entity.type
_entity.pdbx_description
1 polymer ?
#
loop_
_entity_poly.entity_id
_entity_poly.type
_entity_poly.pdbx_seq_one_letter_code
_entity_poly.pdbx_strand_id
1 'polypeptide(L)'
;EISGKAIQRSIKVLKEYLNLVNEYSAKKTLAVATSAVREAANKNEFLMEVYRNTGLEIQVVSEKEEAGMTLTGVLSIINEVIGRALVIDIGGGSTEYIIIEGKIPVTTHSLDLGAVYLTERFIHTDPPTSLELQNLREFVDKRLSSLPWVGFSFSSLLGTAGTITTLAAIDQEMSAYDPEKINKYVLTREAVKSIYDSLKSLNRVERCLTPGLERGREDIILAGTIVLLSIMETLNSNGITVSDFGLLEGIIMDSYGKIENLFLEYGA
;
A
#
# COMPACT_ATOMS: atom_id res chain seq x y z
N GLU A 1 -17.10 11.09 -2.16
CA GLU A 1 -16.66 12.38 -2.75
C GLU A 1 -15.34 12.85 -2.12
N ILE A 2 -14.49 13.47 -2.93
CA ILE A 2 -13.26 14.13 -2.48
C ILE A 2 -13.62 15.53 -2.02
N SER A 3 -13.38 15.86 -0.74
CA SER A 3 -13.72 17.18 -0.21
C SER A 3 -12.87 18.29 -0.84
N GLY A 4 -13.39 19.52 -0.93
CA GLY A 4 -12.63 20.65 -1.45
C GLY A 4 -11.32 20.90 -0.68
N LYS A 5 -11.30 20.65 0.65
CA LYS A 5 -10.07 20.70 1.43
C LYS A 5 -9.04 19.63 1.00
N ALA A 6 -9.49 18.42 0.68
CA ALA A 6 -8.61 17.36 0.19
C ALA A 6 -8.06 17.71 -1.20
N ILE A 7 -8.88 18.25 -2.10
CA ILE A 7 -8.44 18.74 -3.42
C ILE A 7 -7.32 19.78 -3.26
N GLN A 8 -7.53 20.80 -2.42
CA GLN A 8 -6.53 21.85 -2.21
C GLN A 8 -5.24 21.32 -1.59
N ARG A 9 -5.35 20.39 -0.63
CA ARG A 9 -4.17 19.71 -0.05
C ARG A 9 -3.39 18.92 -1.10
N SER A 10 -4.08 18.17 -1.96
CA SER A 10 -3.45 17.42 -3.05
C SER A 10 -2.73 18.34 -4.03
N ILE A 11 -3.39 19.44 -4.46
CA ILE A 11 -2.78 20.43 -5.36
C ILE A 11 -1.51 21.04 -4.75
N LYS A 12 -1.53 21.34 -3.44
CA LYS A 12 -0.36 21.86 -2.74
C LYS A 12 0.82 20.89 -2.83
N VAL A 13 0.60 19.63 -2.47
CA VAL A 13 1.65 18.58 -2.51
C VAL A 13 2.14 18.34 -3.93
N LEU A 14 1.24 18.30 -4.92
CA LEU A 14 1.63 18.14 -6.32
C LEU A 14 2.51 19.30 -6.84
N LYS A 15 2.25 20.53 -6.39
CA LYS A 15 3.13 21.67 -6.69
C LYS A 15 4.53 21.52 -6.07
N GLU A 16 4.61 20.99 -4.86
CA GLU A 16 5.89 20.69 -4.20
C GLU A 16 6.65 19.62 -5.00
N TYR A 17 5.99 18.56 -5.47
CA TYR A 17 6.60 17.56 -6.35
C TYR A 17 7.04 18.14 -7.71
N LEU A 18 6.28 19.05 -8.31
CA LEU A 18 6.71 19.72 -9.53
C LEU A 18 7.97 20.58 -9.35
N ASN A 19 8.16 21.16 -8.17
CA ASN A 19 9.42 21.86 -7.87
C ASN A 19 10.60 20.88 -7.86
N LEU A 20 10.44 19.70 -7.26
CA LEU A 20 11.45 18.64 -7.30
C LEU A 20 11.69 18.13 -8.73
N VAL A 21 10.64 17.93 -9.52
CA VAL A 21 10.75 17.57 -10.95
C VAL A 21 11.64 18.55 -11.70
N ASN A 22 11.47 19.86 -11.46
CA ASN A 22 12.28 20.90 -12.09
C ASN A 22 13.71 20.92 -11.54
N GLU A 23 13.88 20.79 -10.23
CA GLU A 23 15.20 20.76 -9.57
C GLU A 23 16.06 19.60 -10.10
N TYR A 24 15.47 18.41 -10.21
CA TYR A 24 16.16 17.22 -10.75
C TYR A 24 16.16 17.15 -12.28
N SER A 25 15.59 18.14 -12.97
CA SER A 25 15.50 18.16 -14.44
C SER A 25 14.91 16.87 -15.01
N ALA A 26 13.88 16.31 -14.35
CA ALA A 26 13.24 15.07 -14.78
C ALA A 26 12.63 15.23 -16.18
N LYS A 27 12.96 14.30 -17.08
CA LYS A 27 12.50 14.34 -18.49
C LYS A 27 11.04 13.97 -18.66
N LYS A 28 10.48 13.21 -17.72
CA LYS A 28 9.10 12.73 -17.78
C LYS A 28 8.53 12.63 -16.38
N THR A 29 7.30 13.07 -16.22
CA THR A 29 6.53 12.91 -14.99
C THR A 29 5.32 12.03 -15.30
N LEU A 30 5.11 11.02 -14.47
CA LEU A 30 3.93 10.14 -14.52
C LEU A 30 3.11 10.36 -13.25
N ALA A 31 1.85 10.69 -13.41
CA ALA A 31 0.93 10.88 -12.30
C ALA A 31 -0.22 9.88 -12.43
N VAL A 32 -0.40 9.06 -11.39
CA VAL A 32 -1.40 8.00 -11.34
C VAL A 32 -2.29 8.21 -10.13
N ALA A 33 -3.57 7.93 -10.28
CA ALA A 33 -4.53 7.90 -9.19
C ALA A 33 -5.22 6.54 -9.13
N THR A 34 -5.47 6.07 -7.92
CA THR A 34 -6.00 4.74 -7.60
C THR A 34 -7.37 4.83 -6.91
N SER A 35 -7.71 3.90 -6.03
CA SER A 35 -9.06 3.67 -5.50
C SER A 35 -9.75 4.94 -5.01
N ALA A 36 -9.10 5.79 -4.23
CA ALA A 36 -9.70 6.98 -3.65
C ALA A 36 -10.23 7.97 -4.69
N VAL A 37 -9.54 8.12 -5.83
CA VAL A 37 -9.99 8.96 -6.95
C VAL A 37 -10.89 8.18 -7.90
N ARG A 38 -10.55 6.91 -8.16
CA ARG A 38 -11.31 6.02 -9.07
C ARG A 38 -12.77 5.93 -8.66
N GLU A 39 -13.05 5.81 -7.37
CA GLU A 39 -14.38 5.62 -6.80
C GLU A 39 -15.09 6.92 -6.43
N ALA A 40 -14.41 8.05 -6.49
CA ALA A 40 -14.99 9.32 -6.13
C ALA A 40 -16.05 9.77 -7.14
N ALA A 41 -17.26 10.12 -6.67
CA ALA A 41 -18.33 10.63 -7.52
C ALA A 41 -17.92 11.92 -8.25
N ASN A 42 -17.07 12.73 -7.63
CA ASN A 42 -16.55 13.98 -8.20
C ASN A 42 -15.12 13.87 -8.75
N LYS A 43 -14.70 12.68 -9.21
CA LYS A 43 -13.33 12.47 -9.74
C LYS A 43 -12.96 13.42 -10.87
N ASN A 44 -13.92 13.73 -11.77
CA ASN A 44 -13.67 14.63 -12.90
C ASN A 44 -13.39 16.07 -12.42
N GLU A 45 -14.07 16.53 -11.38
CA GLU A 45 -13.79 17.81 -10.73
C GLU A 45 -12.36 17.83 -10.18
N PHE A 46 -11.98 16.78 -9.43
CA PHE A 46 -10.63 16.63 -8.89
C PHE A 46 -9.58 16.70 -10.00
N LEU A 47 -9.73 15.91 -11.06
CA LEU A 47 -8.77 15.85 -12.18
C LEU A 47 -8.65 17.21 -12.89
N MET A 48 -9.78 17.90 -13.12
CA MET A 48 -9.79 19.23 -13.74
C MET A 48 -9.10 20.27 -12.84
N GLU A 49 -9.38 20.26 -11.55
CA GLU A 49 -8.77 21.21 -10.62
C GLU A 49 -7.25 20.97 -10.49
N VAL A 50 -6.80 19.71 -10.46
CA VAL A 50 -5.37 19.39 -10.49
C VAL A 50 -4.75 19.90 -11.79
N TYR A 51 -5.32 19.58 -12.94
CA TYR A 51 -4.77 20.02 -14.23
C TYR A 51 -4.69 21.54 -14.35
N ARG A 52 -5.75 22.26 -13.97
CA ARG A 52 -5.77 23.74 -14.00
C ARG A 52 -4.68 24.38 -13.14
N ASN A 53 -4.37 23.77 -11.99
CA ASN A 53 -3.46 24.35 -11.01
C ASN A 53 -2.00 23.91 -11.17
N THR A 54 -1.77 22.78 -11.85
CA THR A 54 -0.45 22.13 -11.89
C THR A 54 0.01 21.80 -13.32
N GLY A 55 -0.88 21.71 -14.28
CA GLY A 55 -0.61 21.20 -15.63
C GLY A 55 -0.42 19.68 -15.69
N LEU A 56 -0.54 18.95 -14.57
CA LEU A 56 -0.38 17.50 -14.54
C LEU A 56 -1.64 16.81 -15.05
N GLU A 57 -1.46 15.90 -15.99
CA GLU A 57 -2.47 14.93 -16.37
C GLU A 57 -2.34 13.69 -15.48
N ILE A 58 -3.40 13.41 -14.71
CA ILE A 58 -3.45 12.23 -13.85
C ILE A 58 -4.16 11.11 -14.59
N GLN A 59 -3.50 9.97 -14.74
CA GLN A 59 -4.11 8.74 -15.22
C GLN A 59 -4.80 8.03 -14.05
N VAL A 60 -6.12 7.83 -14.13
CA VAL A 60 -6.85 6.99 -13.18
C VAL A 60 -6.76 5.55 -13.66
N VAL A 61 -6.05 4.71 -12.90
CA VAL A 61 -5.86 3.31 -13.26
C VAL A 61 -6.96 2.41 -12.72
N SER A 62 -7.24 1.34 -13.43
CA SER A 62 -8.12 0.27 -12.98
C SER A 62 -7.43 -0.57 -11.88
N GLU A 63 -8.21 -1.31 -11.11
CA GLU A 63 -7.67 -2.25 -10.09
C GLU A 63 -6.67 -3.26 -10.70
N LYS A 64 -6.95 -3.72 -11.92
CA LYS A 64 -6.07 -4.67 -12.62
C LYS A 64 -4.74 -4.03 -13.04
N GLU A 65 -4.76 -2.79 -13.51
CA GLU A 65 -3.55 -2.05 -13.84
C GLU A 65 -2.73 -1.72 -12.59
N GLU A 66 -3.40 -1.26 -11.52
CA GLU A 66 -2.79 -1.01 -10.21
C GLU A 66 -2.07 -2.26 -9.68
N ALA A 67 -2.78 -3.39 -9.64
CA ALA A 67 -2.23 -4.67 -9.20
C ALA A 67 -1.07 -5.15 -10.09
N GLY A 68 -1.17 -4.97 -11.41
CA GLY A 68 -0.09 -5.34 -12.36
C GLY A 68 1.18 -4.51 -12.14
N MET A 69 1.03 -3.20 -11.96
CA MET A 69 2.15 -2.31 -11.67
C MET A 69 2.77 -2.63 -10.30
N THR A 70 1.95 -2.80 -9.26
CA THR A 70 2.42 -3.20 -7.93
C THR A 70 3.21 -4.51 -7.99
N LEU A 71 2.68 -5.52 -8.69
CA LEU A 71 3.36 -6.79 -8.87
C LEU A 71 4.72 -6.63 -9.57
N THR A 72 4.79 -5.80 -10.62
CA THR A 72 6.04 -5.51 -11.32
C THR A 72 7.08 -4.92 -10.38
N GLY A 73 6.69 -3.95 -9.55
CA GLY A 73 7.58 -3.37 -8.53
C GLY A 73 8.07 -4.41 -7.53
N VAL A 74 7.17 -5.18 -6.93
CA VAL A 74 7.51 -6.22 -5.95
C VAL A 74 8.45 -7.28 -6.54
N LEU A 75 8.16 -7.79 -7.74
CA LEU A 75 8.96 -8.83 -8.38
C LEU A 75 10.31 -8.35 -8.90
N SER A 76 10.54 -7.05 -9.00
CA SER A 76 11.85 -6.50 -9.33
C SER A 76 12.87 -6.70 -8.20
N ILE A 77 12.40 -6.74 -6.96
CA ILE A 77 13.23 -6.97 -5.76
C ILE A 77 13.17 -8.44 -5.34
N ILE A 78 11.99 -9.04 -5.34
CA ILE A 78 11.80 -10.44 -4.94
C ILE A 78 11.89 -11.33 -6.18
N ASN A 79 13.12 -11.73 -6.50
CA ASN A 79 13.43 -12.41 -7.76
C ASN A 79 13.02 -13.88 -7.79
N GLU A 80 12.94 -14.54 -6.63
CA GLU A 80 12.68 -15.98 -6.52
C GLU A 80 11.36 -16.22 -5.81
N VAL A 81 10.36 -16.61 -6.58
CA VAL A 81 9.07 -17.08 -6.07
C VAL A 81 8.86 -18.50 -6.54
N ILE A 82 8.85 -19.44 -5.60
CA ILE A 82 8.66 -20.87 -5.87
C ILE A 82 7.21 -21.23 -5.58
N GLY A 83 6.51 -21.79 -6.59
CA GLY A 83 5.12 -22.19 -6.45
C GLY A 83 4.17 -21.00 -6.37
N ARG A 84 3.09 -21.18 -5.59
CA ARG A 84 2.03 -20.18 -5.45
C ARG A 84 2.34 -19.22 -4.31
N ALA A 85 2.32 -17.93 -4.61
CA ALA A 85 2.47 -16.87 -3.60
C ALA A 85 1.28 -15.90 -3.63
N LEU A 86 1.07 -15.22 -2.50
CA LEU A 86 0.12 -14.13 -2.38
C LEU A 86 0.89 -12.83 -2.15
N VAL A 87 0.71 -11.87 -3.03
CA VAL A 87 1.19 -10.48 -2.85
C VAL A 87 0.06 -9.67 -2.24
N ILE A 88 0.38 -8.92 -1.20
CA ILE A 88 -0.55 -8.11 -0.41
C ILE A 88 -0.05 -6.67 -0.43
N ASP A 89 -0.92 -5.75 -0.87
CA ASP A 89 -0.68 -4.31 -0.86
C ASP A 89 -1.74 -3.67 0.06
N ILE A 90 -1.35 -3.24 1.26
CA ILE A 90 -2.26 -2.58 2.20
C ILE A 90 -2.15 -1.08 2.01
N GLY A 91 -3.03 -0.55 1.14
CA GLY A 91 -3.14 0.87 0.85
C GLY A 91 -3.97 1.66 1.88
N GLY A 92 -4.29 2.91 1.53
CA GLY A 92 -5.13 3.77 2.37
C GLY A 92 -6.62 3.46 2.26
N GLY A 93 -7.14 3.25 1.05
CA GLY A 93 -8.56 2.97 0.79
C GLY A 93 -8.88 1.49 0.67
N SER A 94 -8.01 0.74 0.02
CA SER A 94 -8.19 -0.67 -0.31
C SER A 94 -6.98 -1.51 0.11
N THR A 95 -7.15 -2.82 0.04
CA THR A 95 -6.07 -3.80 0.09
C THR A 95 -6.20 -4.71 -1.12
N GLU A 96 -5.14 -4.78 -1.91
CA GLU A 96 -5.02 -5.63 -3.08
C GLU A 96 -4.40 -6.97 -2.72
N TYR A 97 -4.96 -8.03 -3.29
CA TYR A 97 -4.54 -9.42 -3.12
C TYR A 97 -4.24 -10.00 -4.50
N ILE A 98 -2.98 -10.25 -4.79
CA ILE A 98 -2.54 -10.75 -6.09
C ILE A 98 -1.99 -12.16 -5.91
N ILE A 99 -2.68 -13.16 -6.44
CA ILE A 99 -2.20 -14.54 -6.45
C ILE A 99 -1.33 -14.73 -7.67
N ILE A 100 -0.13 -15.26 -7.45
CA ILE A 100 0.84 -15.57 -8.49
C ILE A 100 1.27 -17.03 -8.42
N GLU A 101 1.59 -17.61 -9.58
CA GLU A 101 2.26 -18.90 -9.71
C GLU A 101 3.65 -18.64 -10.32
N GLY A 102 4.71 -18.83 -9.53
CA GLY A 102 6.01 -18.26 -9.86
C GLY A 102 5.93 -16.73 -9.98
N LYS A 103 6.15 -16.19 -11.20
CA LYS A 103 6.04 -14.74 -11.47
C LYS A 103 4.78 -14.35 -12.28
N ILE A 104 3.90 -15.30 -12.55
CA ILE A 104 2.74 -15.11 -13.42
C ILE A 104 1.52 -14.80 -12.54
N PRO A 105 0.83 -13.65 -12.75
CA PRO A 105 -0.39 -13.37 -12.03
C PRO A 105 -1.52 -14.31 -12.48
N VAL A 106 -2.17 -14.94 -11.49
CA VAL A 106 -3.28 -15.88 -11.70
C VAL A 106 -4.62 -15.16 -11.53
N THR A 107 -4.74 -14.40 -10.44
CA THR A 107 -5.95 -13.62 -10.14
C THR A 107 -5.62 -12.47 -9.18
N THR A 108 -6.46 -11.44 -9.23
CA THR A 108 -6.38 -10.28 -8.34
C THR A 108 -7.73 -10.03 -7.70
N HIS A 109 -7.72 -9.58 -6.46
CA HIS A 109 -8.89 -9.13 -5.73
C HIS A 109 -8.54 -7.84 -5.01
N SER A 110 -9.47 -6.90 -4.94
CA SER A 110 -9.39 -5.70 -4.13
C SER A 110 -10.53 -5.71 -3.12
N LEU A 111 -10.24 -5.34 -1.88
CA LEU A 111 -11.24 -5.14 -0.84
C LEU A 111 -11.08 -3.75 -0.23
N ASP A 112 -12.20 -3.13 0.17
CA ASP A 112 -12.23 -1.89 0.95
C ASP A 112 -11.73 -2.15 2.39
N LEU A 113 -10.45 -2.51 2.50
CA LEU A 113 -9.75 -2.80 3.75
C LEU A 113 -8.48 -1.96 3.90
N GLY A 114 -8.48 -0.75 3.36
CA GLY A 114 -7.37 0.17 3.50
C GLY A 114 -7.27 0.78 4.91
N ALA A 115 -6.04 1.09 5.32
CA ALA A 115 -5.76 1.56 6.68
C ALA A 115 -6.47 2.88 7.03
N VAL A 116 -6.57 3.83 6.10
CA VAL A 116 -7.29 5.10 6.31
C VAL A 116 -8.79 4.86 6.39
N TYR A 117 -9.36 4.13 5.41
CA TYR A 117 -10.79 3.83 5.38
C TYR A 117 -11.27 3.13 6.66
N LEU A 118 -10.52 2.15 7.14
CA LEU A 118 -10.87 1.42 8.36
C LEU A 118 -10.72 2.27 9.61
N THR A 119 -9.68 3.11 9.68
CA THR A 119 -9.48 4.05 10.79
C THR A 119 -10.64 5.02 10.89
N GLU A 120 -10.99 5.70 9.79
CA GLU A 120 -12.10 6.67 9.76
C GLU A 120 -13.45 6.05 10.13
N ARG A 121 -13.62 4.77 9.80
CA ARG A 121 -14.88 4.07 10.03
C ARG A 121 -15.05 3.49 11.43
N PHE A 122 -13.97 3.07 12.08
CA PHE A 122 -14.05 2.28 13.32
C PHE A 122 -13.34 2.89 14.51
N ILE A 123 -12.38 3.80 14.31
CA ILE A 123 -11.57 4.36 15.39
C ILE A 123 -11.93 5.84 15.59
N HIS A 124 -12.61 6.14 16.70
CA HIS A 124 -13.10 7.49 17.01
C HIS A 124 -12.52 8.06 18.30
N THR A 125 -11.80 7.22 19.07
CA THR A 125 -11.15 7.61 20.33
C THR A 125 -9.63 7.47 20.24
N ASP A 126 -8.90 8.19 21.09
CA ASP A 126 -7.44 8.14 21.15
C ASP A 126 -6.97 8.10 22.62
N PRO A 127 -6.40 6.97 23.11
CA PRO A 127 -6.24 5.72 22.38
C PRO A 127 -7.56 5.03 22.03
N PRO A 128 -7.56 4.15 21.02
CA PRO A 128 -8.76 3.39 20.65
C PRO A 128 -9.25 2.51 21.79
N THR A 129 -10.56 2.43 21.94
CA THR A 129 -11.17 1.47 22.88
C THR A 129 -11.06 0.04 22.39
N SER A 130 -11.08 -0.91 23.32
CA SER A 130 -11.08 -2.35 22.97
C SER A 130 -12.26 -2.73 22.08
N LEU A 131 -13.42 -2.07 22.26
CA LEU A 131 -14.61 -2.34 21.45
C LEU A 131 -14.43 -1.85 20.00
N GLU A 132 -13.85 -0.69 19.80
CA GLU A 132 -13.54 -0.18 18.45
C GLU A 132 -12.60 -1.12 17.70
N LEU A 133 -11.53 -1.57 18.35
CA LEU A 133 -10.56 -2.50 17.77
C LEU A 133 -11.20 -3.88 17.49
N GLN A 134 -12.07 -4.35 18.36
CA GLN A 134 -12.81 -5.60 18.16
C GLN A 134 -13.76 -5.50 16.96
N ASN A 135 -14.57 -4.44 16.87
CA ASN A 135 -15.49 -4.21 15.76
C ASN A 135 -14.75 -4.13 14.42
N LEU A 136 -13.60 -3.44 14.39
CA LEU A 136 -12.74 -3.37 13.23
C LEU A 136 -12.26 -4.77 12.84
N ARG A 137 -11.75 -5.54 13.80
CA ARG A 137 -11.26 -6.90 13.56
C ARG A 137 -12.36 -7.82 13.00
N GLU A 138 -13.52 -7.83 13.61
CA GLU A 138 -14.67 -8.64 13.16
C GLU A 138 -15.09 -8.27 11.72
N PHE A 139 -15.07 -6.96 11.40
CA PHE A 139 -15.35 -6.50 10.05
C PHE A 139 -14.32 -7.03 9.05
N VAL A 140 -13.03 -6.92 9.36
CA VAL A 140 -11.93 -7.41 8.51
C VAL A 140 -12.05 -8.92 8.30
N ASP A 141 -12.19 -9.70 9.38
CA ASP A 141 -12.28 -11.16 9.32
C ASP A 141 -13.47 -11.62 8.47
N LYS A 142 -14.62 -10.95 8.61
CA LYS A 142 -15.81 -11.20 7.78
C LYS A 142 -15.56 -10.93 6.30
N ARG A 143 -14.83 -9.86 5.97
CA ARG A 143 -14.52 -9.53 4.57
C ARG A 143 -13.53 -10.54 3.98
N LEU A 144 -12.51 -10.92 4.74
CA LEU A 144 -11.51 -11.90 4.31
C LEU A 144 -12.12 -13.28 4.07
N SER A 145 -13.07 -13.70 4.90
CA SER A 145 -13.74 -15.01 4.76
C SER A 145 -14.54 -15.15 3.46
N SER A 146 -14.85 -14.05 2.78
CA SER A 146 -15.56 -14.07 1.50
C SER A 146 -14.63 -14.24 0.28
N LEU A 147 -13.31 -14.25 0.49
CA LEU A 147 -12.35 -14.37 -0.61
C LEU A 147 -12.24 -15.82 -1.09
N PRO A 148 -12.19 -16.05 -2.42
CA PRO A 148 -12.26 -17.39 -3.00
C PRO A 148 -11.03 -18.26 -2.75
N TRP A 149 -9.95 -17.68 -2.24
CA TRP A 149 -8.70 -18.37 -1.94
C TRP A 149 -8.53 -18.79 -0.47
N VAL A 150 -9.56 -18.59 0.35
CA VAL A 150 -9.61 -19.18 1.69
C VAL A 150 -9.55 -20.70 1.56
N GLY A 151 -8.48 -21.30 2.11
CA GLY A 151 -8.20 -22.73 1.95
C GLY A 151 -7.14 -23.05 0.89
N PHE A 152 -6.63 -22.08 0.14
CA PHE A 152 -5.42 -22.28 -0.67
C PHE A 152 -4.18 -22.28 0.24
N SER A 153 -3.22 -23.14 -0.08
CA SER A 153 -1.89 -23.05 0.51
C SER A 153 -0.99 -22.19 -0.38
N PHE A 154 -0.32 -21.25 0.27
CA PHE A 154 0.68 -20.40 -0.36
C PHE A 154 2.06 -20.79 0.15
N SER A 155 3.02 -20.90 -0.76
CA SER A 155 4.42 -21.15 -0.41
C SER A 155 5.08 -19.94 0.26
N SER A 156 4.59 -18.72 -0.07
CA SER A 156 5.07 -17.47 0.53
C SER A 156 4.00 -16.39 0.49
N LEU A 157 4.07 -15.49 1.46
CA LEU A 157 3.38 -14.19 1.44
C LEU A 157 4.40 -13.10 1.13
N LEU A 158 4.06 -12.20 0.24
CA LEU A 158 4.84 -11.03 -0.13
C LEU A 158 4.02 -9.80 0.22
N GLY A 159 4.63 -8.80 0.83
CA GLY A 159 3.90 -7.63 1.27
C GLY A 159 4.58 -6.33 0.88
N THR A 160 3.78 -5.34 0.49
CA THR A 160 4.24 -4.01 0.13
C THR A 160 3.34 -2.92 0.69
N ALA A 161 3.60 -1.70 0.34
CA ALA A 161 2.97 -0.47 0.80
C ALA A 161 3.23 -0.11 2.27
N GLY A 162 2.82 1.11 2.57
CA GLY A 162 3.28 1.81 3.75
C GLY A 162 2.92 1.19 5.09
N THR A 163 1.85 0.40 5.20
CA THR A 163 1.54 -0.33 6.42
C THR A 163 2.60 -1.39 6.71
N ILE A 164 2.90 -2.23 5.71
CA ILE A 164 3.79 -3.39 5.87
C ILE A 164 5.24 -2.94 6.04
N THR A 165 5.67 -1.95 5.25
CA THR A 165 7.03 -1.40 5.35
C THR A 165 7.26 -0.67 6.67
N THR A 166 6.25 0.04 7.19
CA THR A 166 6.33 0.68 8.53
C THR A 166 6.41 -0.36 9.63
N LEU A 167 5.65 -1.44 9.59
CA LEU A 167 5.74 -2.52 10.57
C LEU A 167 7.12 -3.19 10.56
N ALA A 168 7.71 -3.39 9.38
CA ALA A 168 9.08 -3.89 9.25
C ALA A 168 10.12 -2.91 9.80
N ALA A 169 9.91 -1.60 9.64
CA ALA A 169 10.78 -0.58 10.21
C ALA A 169 10.67 -0.51 11.73
N ILE A 170 9.46 -0.69 12.29
CA ILE A 170 9.23 -0.75 13.75
C ILE A 170 9.91 -1.99 14.34
N ASP A 171 9.74 -3.17 13.72
CA ASP A 171 10.34 -4.41 14.21
C ASP A 171 11.88 -4.33 14.24
N GLN A 172 12.48 -3.56 13.33
CA GLN A 172 13.92 -3.29 13.29
C GLN A 172 14.33 -2.05 14.10
N GLU A 173 13.42 -1.40 14.82
CA GLU A 173 13.65 -0.18 15.61
C GLU A 173 14.43 0.91 14.84
N MET A 174 14.09 1.13 13.58
CA MET A 174 14.81 2.03 12.69
C MET A 174 14.73 3.48 13.18
N SER A 175 15.87 4.11 13.42
CA SER A 175 15.97 5.54 13.72
C SER A 175 15.83 6.41 12.47
N ALA A 176 16.19 5.88 11.30
CA ALA A 176 16.00 6.44 9.98
C ALA A 176 15.59 5.34 9.03
N TYR A 177 14.62 5.63 8.16
CA TYR A 177 14.12 4.66 7.19
C TYR A 177 15.22 4.28 6.19
N ASP A 178 15.41 2.98 5.98
CA ASP A 178 16.42 2.40 5.11
C ASP A 178 15.78 1.34 4.21
N PRO A 179 15.50 1.69 2.94
CA PRO A 179 14.87 0.76 1.99
C PRO A 179 15.62 -0.55 1.77
N GLU A 180 16.95 -0.53 1.88
CA GLU A 180 17.77 -1.73 1.69
C GLU A 180 17.53 -2.76 2.80
N LYS A 181 17.27 -2.30 4.02
CA LYS A 181 16.94 -3.16 5.15
C LYS A 181 15.49 -3.62 5.15
N ILE A 182 14.61 -2.86 4.53
CA ILE A 182 13.18 -3.22 4.38
C ILE A 182 13.01 -4.29 3.30
N ASN A 183 13.71 -4.14 2.18
CA ASN A 183 13.58 -5.08 1.07
C ASN A 183 14.05 -6.49 1.45
N LYS A 184 13.18 -7.47 1.22
CA LYS A 184 13.36 -8.89 1.58
C LYS A 184 13.39 -9.19 3.07
N TYR A 185 13.09 -8.20 3.93
CA TYR A 185 12.92 -8.47 5.35
C TYR A 185 11.76 -9.44 5.56
N VAL A 186 11.94 -10.41 6.45
CA VAL A 186 10.87 -11.35 6.81
C VAL A 186 10.24 -10.89 8.12
N LEU A 187 9.09 -10.26 8.00
CA LEU A 187 8.30 -9.82 9.14
C LEU A 187 7.45 -10.99 9.66
N THR A 188 7.71 -11.43 10.88
CA THR A 188 6.99 -12.57 11.46
C THR A 188 5.62 -12.17 12.00
N ARG A 189 4.67 -13.12 12.02
CA ARG A 189 3.35 -12.90 12.64
C ARG A 189 3.46 -12.55 14.13
N GLU A 190 4.42 -13.15 14.81
CA GLU A 190 4.68 -12.87 16.22
C GLU A 190 5.16 -11.42 16.42
N ALA A 191 6.06 -10.93 15.58
CA ALA A 191 6.50 -9.54 15.58
C ALA A 191 5.34 -8.58 15.32
N VAL A 192 4.52 -8.82 14.28
CA VAL A 192 3.34 -8.00 13.99
C VAL A 192 2.39 -7.96 15.18
N LYS A 193 2.15 -9.11 15.85
CA LYS A 193 1.32 -9.17 17.05
C LYS A 193 1.93 -8.39 18.21
N SER A 194 3.23 -8.51 18.45
CA SER A 194 3.93 -7.77 19.50
C SER A 194 3.84 -6.26 19.27
N ILE A 195 4.04 -5.80 18.03
CA ILE A 195 3.88 -4.39 17.64
C ILE A 195 2.44 -3.93 17.89
N TYR A 196 1.44 -4.70 17.45
CA TYR A 196 0.04 -4.38 17.71
C TYR A 196 -0.24 -4.24 19.20
N ASP A 197 0.21 -5.19 20.01
CA ASP A 197 0.00 -5.20 21.46
C ASP A 197 0.67 -4.00 22.15
N SER A 198 1.81 -3.54 21.66
CA SER A 198 2.50 -2.35 22.17
C SER A 198 1.81 -1.04 21.77
N LEU A 199 1.29 -0.95 20.55
CA LEU A 199 0.73 0.30 20.01
C LEU A 199 -0.72 0.56 20.39
N LYS A 200 -1.53 -0.50 20.62
CA LYS A 200 -2.99 -0.37 20.81
C LYS A 200 -3.40 0.43 22.05
N SER A 201 -2.54 0.48 23.07
CA SER A 201 -2.78 1.22 24.32
C SER A 201 -2.20 2.64 24.33
N LEU A 202 -1.38 2.98 23.34
CA LEU A 202 -0.76 4.29 23.20
C LEU A 202 -1.71 5.26 22.51
N ASN A 203 -1.71 6.52 22.96
CA ASN A 203 -2.35 7.58 22.19
C ASN A 203 -1.48 7.97 20.99
N ARG A 204 -2.02 8.79 20.09
CA ARG A 204 -1.37 9.23 18.86
C ARG A 204 0.01 9.88 19.09
N VAL A 205 0.11 10.73 20.12
CA VAL A 205 1.38 11.42 20.44
C VAL A 205 2.43 10.42 20.92
N GLU A 206 2.03 9.47 21.76
CA GLU A 206 2.92 8.42 22.24
C GLU A 206 3.37 7.49 21.10
N ARG A 207 2.45 7.14 20.18
CA ARG A 207 2.79 6.35 18.99
C ARG A 207 3.82 7.04 18.10
N CYS A 208 3.79 8.37 17.96
CA CYS A 208 4.81 9.11 17.20
C CYS A 208 6.24 8.92 17.73
N LEU A 209 6.40 8.46 18.98
CA LEU A 209 7.72 8.22 19.59
C LEU A 209 8.24 6.81 19.33
N THR A 210 7.46 5.94 18.69
CA THR A 210 7.87 4.58 18.37
C THR A 210 8.94 4.59 17.28
N PRO A 211 10.15 4.03 17.54
CA PRO A 211 11.18 3.92 16.51
C PRO A 211 10.65 3.15 15.29
N GLY A 212 10.96 3.62 14.10
CA GLY A 212 10.50 3.02 12.85
C GLY A 212 9.08 3.43 12.42
N LEU A 213 8.28 4.05 13.28
CA LEU A 213 6.98 4.56 12.86
C LEU A 213 7.14 5.86 12.06
N GLU A 214 6.76 5.80 10.79
CA GLU A 214 6.78 6.95 9.89
C GLU A 214 5.76 8.01 10.34
N ARG A 215 6.16 9.28 10.39
CA ARG A 215 5.28 10.38 10.75
C ARG A 215 4.10 10.49 9.79
N GLY A 216 2.90 10.69 10.33
CA GLY A 216 1.66 10.74 9.59
C GLY A 216 0.98 9.37 9.44
N ARG A 217 1.55 8.30 10.03
CA ARG A 217 0.94 6.96 10.10
C ARG A 217 0.45 6.58 11.48
N GLU A 218 0.71 7.39 12.48
CA GLU A 218 0.38 7.14 13.89
C GLU A 218 -1.12 6.94 14.16
N ASP A 219 -1.97 7.45 13.30
CA ASP A 219 -3.42 7.27 13.39
C ASP A 219 -3.93 6.02 12.67
N ILE A 220 -3.29 5.62 11.57
CA ILE A 220 -3.76 4.56 10.69
C ILE A 220 -3.07 3.20 10.88
N ILE A 221 -1.90 3.19 11.55
CA ILE A 221 -1.09 1.97 11.66
C ILE A 221 -1.82 0.82 12.36
N LEU A 222 -2.63 1.10 13.36
CA LEU A 222 -3.38 0.06 14.07
C LEU A 222 -4.37 -0.67 13.17
N ALA A 223 -5.11 0.06 12.35
CA ALA A 223 -6.06 -0.53 11.42
C ALA A 223 -5.34 -1.40 10.38
N GLY A 224 -4.26 -0.90 9.79
CA GLY A 224 -3.44 -1.67 8.84
C GLY A 224 -2.80 -2.91 9.49
N THR A 225 -2.36 -2.81 10.75
CA THR A 225 -1.81 -3.96 11.50
C THR A 225 -2.86 -5.04 11.72
N ILE A 226 -4.11 -4.66 12.05
CA ILE A 226 -5.22 -5.62 12.19
C ILE A 226 -5.49 -6.33 10.86
N VAL A 227 -5.47 -5.62 9.74
CA VAL A 227 -5.63 -6.24 8.41
C VAL A 227 -4.54 -7.29 8.17
N LEU A 228 -3.27 -6.94 8.38
CA LEU A 228 -2.16 -7.87 8.17
C LEU A 228 -2.25 -9.09 9.10
N LEU A 229 -2.53 -8.90 10.38
CA LEU A 229 -2.71 -10.01 11.34
C LEU A 229 -3.84 -10.93 10.92
N SER A 230 -5.01 -10.38 10.55
CA SER A 230 -6.15 -11.16 10.07
C SER A 230 -5.79 -12.01 8.86
N ILE A 231 -5.05 -11.46 7.90
CA ILE A 231 -4.59 -12.21 6.72
C ILE A 231 -3.66 -13.34 7.13
N MET A 232 -2.62 -13.04 7.94
CA MET A 232 -1.62 -14.02 8.35
C MET A 232 -2.25 -15.16 9.18
N GLU A 233 -3.23 -14.86 10.02
CA GLU A 233 -3.96 -15.87 10.80
C GLU A 233 -4.89 -16.71 9.92
N THR A 234 -5.65 -16.08 9.02
CA THR A 234 -6.55 -16.77 8.09
C THR A 234 -5.79 -17.77 7.20
N LEU A 235 -4.59 -17.39 6.76
CA LEU A 235 -3.73 -18.22 5.91
C LEU A 235 -2.78 -19.12 6.72
N ASN A 236 -2.84 -19.07 8.05
CA ASN A 236 -1.91 -19.76 8.94
C ASN A 236 -0.43 -19.53 8.56
N SER A 237 -0.10 -18.31 8.15
CA SER A 237 1.27 -17.94 7.78
C SER A 237 2.03 -17.42 9.00
N ASN A 238 3.30 -17.84 9.11
CA ASN A 238 4.19 -17.38 10.18
C ASN A 238 5.02 -16.16 9.81
N GLY A 239 5.05 -15.75 8.53
CA GLY A 239 5.82 -14.60 8.08
C GLY A 239 5.38 -14.08 6.73
N ILE A 240 5.78 -12.85 6.43
CA ILE A 240 5.60 -12.16 5.16
C ILE A 240 6.92 -11.54 4.75
N THR A 241 7.33 -11.75 3.49
CA THR A 241 8.52 -11.10 2.92
C THR A 241 8.16 -9.73 2.44
N VAL A 242 8.85 -8.72 2.94
CA VAL A 242 8.54 -7.31 2.67
C VAL A 242 9.25 -6.80 1.42
N SER A 243 8.54 -6.04 0.61
CA SER A 243 9.08 -5.24 -0.48
C SER A 243 8.77 -3.76 -0.22
N ASP A 244 9.80 -2.93 -0.24
CA ASP A 244 9.64 -1.48 -0.27
C ASP A 244 9.17 -1.00 -1.65
N PHE A 245 9.52 -1.77 -2.69
CA PHE A 245 9.07 -1.52 -4.04
C PHE A 245 7.63 -2.02 -4.22
N GLY A 246 6.83 -1.19 -4.89
CA GLY A 246 5.42 -1.44 -5.14
C GLY A 246 4.93 -0.70 -6.38
N LEU A 247 3.81 0.01 -6.24
CA LEU A 247 3.15 0.71 -7.35
C LEU A 247 4.06 1.75 -8.03
N LEU A 248 4.81 2.56 -7.26
CA LEU A 248 5.62 3.64 -7.83
C LEU A 248 6.73 3.11 -8.73
N GLU A 249 7.48 2.13 -8.27
CA GLU A 249 8.56 1.49 -9.03
C GLU A 249 7.99 0.73 -10.23
N GLY A 250 6.84 0.09 -10.03
CA GLY A 250 6.13 -0.61 -11.12
C GLY A 250 5.69 0.33 -12.23
N ILE A 251 5.20 1.54 -11.92
CA ILE A 251 4.88 2.57 -12.92
C ILE A 251 6.12 2.95 -13.74
N ILE A 252 7.24 3.15 -13.05
CA ILE A 252 8.50 3.50 -13.71
C ILE A 252 8.92 2.36 -14.65
N MET A 253 8.96 1.14 -14.17
CA MET A 253 9.38 -0.04 -14.94
C MET A 253 8.47 -0.31 -16.13
N ASP A 254 7.14 -0.24 -15.96
CA ASP A 254 6.18 -0.39 -17.04
C ASP A 254 6.37 0.68 -18.13
N SER A 255 6.69 1.91 -17.71
CA SER A 255 6.96 2.99 -18.65
C SER A 255 8.26 2.81 -19.44
N TYR A 256 9.30 2.23 -18.82
CA TYR A 256 10.56 1.91 -19.50
C TYR A 256 10.39 0.73 -20.48
N GLY A 257 9.69 -0.33 -20.10
CA GLY A 257 9.39 -1.45 -21.00
C GLY A 257 8.60 -1.05 -22.24
N LYS A 258 7.67 -0.10 -22.11
CA LYS A 258 6.97 0.49 -23.27
C LYS A 258 7.88 1.32 -24.16
N ILE A 259 8.87 2.02 -23.59
CA ILE A 259 9.86 2.80 -24.33
C ILE A 259 10.82 1.88 -25.09
N GLU A 260 11.32 0.81 -24.46
CA GLU A 260 12.22 -0.16 -25.15
C GLU A 260 11.51 -0.83 -26.31
N ASN A 261 10.24 -1.23 -26.18
CA ASN A 261 9.46 -1.80 -27.27
C ASN A 261 9.25 -0.81 -28.43
N LEU A 262 9.07 0.49 -28.15
CA LEU A 262 9.01 1.54 -29.17
C LEU A 262 10.33 1.64 -29.94
N PHE A 263 11.46 1.55 -29.30
CA PHE A 263 12.78 1.56 -29.96
C PHE A 263 13.02 0.31 -30.80
N LEU A 264 12.48 -0.84 -30.41
CA LEU A 264 12.56 -2.08 -31.17
C LEU A 264 11.63 -2.08 -32.42
N GLU A 265 10.48 -1.39 -32.34
CA GLU A 265 9.54 -1.26 -33.46
C GLU A 265 9.94 -0.19 -34.48
N TYR A 266 10.64 0.87 -34.08
CA TYR A 266 11.02 2.01 -34.94
C TYR A 266 12.51 2.09 -35.24
N GLY A 267 13.32 1.18 -34.74
CA GLY A 267 14.79 1.13 -34.91
C GLY A 267 15.30 0.07 -35.87
N ALA A 268 14.46 -0.43 -36.79
CA ALA A 268 14.83 -1.36 -37.86
C ALA A 268 14.76 -0.66 -39.23
#